data_c2c964f85c0c11dc9e5e08540ba48bc8
#
_entry.id   c2c964f85c0c11dc9e5e08540ba48bc8
#
_cell.length_a   1.000
_cell.length_b   1.000
_cell.length_c   1.000
_cell.angle_alpha   90.00
_cell.angle_beta   90.00
_cell.angle_gamma   90.00
#
_symmetry.space_group_name_H-M   'P 1'
#
loop_
_entity.id
_entity.type
_entity.pdbx_description
1 polymer ?
#
loop_
_entity_poly.entity_id
_entity_poly.type
_entity_poly.pdbx_seq_one_letter_code
_entity_poly.pdbx_strand_id
1 'polypeptide(L)'
;VGLIAVGLYSNYSMIIVLVRNCLYMIFDGIVPSVGNLCALKDKNEVYSVFKLISYGNMWLTGFCSLAMMLLFQPFITVWAGPDYLMGKEVVLAIVVSFYIQTNMRAIDMFRSATGLFYNDRYVPIAQCIINVVVSILFIKRIGVAGIFVGTAVAMLLTVFWVQPMLVFKKIFQLPVRIYFTQYFAYTAIWVAAGILTSSVTRLIQLDGILNLIWTGACVTVIPNAVFLLATCRTTEFKSAMMKVRGMVKKKDTKG
;
A
#
# COMPACT_ATOMS: atom_id res chain seq x y z
N VAL A 1 26.27 3.10 -8.43
CA VAL A 1 25.39 1.98 -8.85
C VAL A 1 25.70 1.70 -10.30
N GLY A 2 26.16 0.48 -10.59
CA GLY A 2 26.52 0.09 -11.95
C GLY A 2 25.30 -0.15 -12.84
N LEU A 3 25.50 -0.15 -14.17
CA LEU A 3 24.47 -0.40 -15.17
C LEU A 3 23.74 -1.75 -14.96
N ILE A 4 24.48 -2.76 -14.49
CA ILE A 4 23.94 -4.08 -14.15
C ILE A 4 22.86 -3.99 -13.09
N ALA A 5 23.06 -3.22 -12.03
CA ALA A 5 22.08 -3.07 -10.95
C ALA A 5 20.79 -2.36 -11.43
N VAL A 6 20.89 -1.45 -12.38
CA VAL A 6 19.74 -0.80 -13.03
C VAL A 6 18.96 -1.82 -13.86
N GLY A 7 19.67 -2.68 -14.60
CA GLY A 7 19.05 -3.78 -15.37
C GLY A 7 18.31 -4.77 -14.48
N LEU A 8 18.92 -5.20 -13.37
CA LEU A 8 18.24 -6.08 -12.40
C LEU A 8 16.99 -5.44 -11.82
N TYR A 9 17.09 -4.15 -11.41
CA TYR A 9 15.94 -3.43 -10.86
C TYR A 9 14.80 -3.28 -11.87
N SER A 10 15.07 -3.19 -13.17
CA SER A 10 14.01 -2.99 -14.18
C SER A 10 12.96 -4.10 -14.14
N ASN A 11 13.34 -5.34 -13.87
CA ASN A 11 12.43 -6.48 -13.74
C ASN A 11 11.47 -6.31 -12.55
N TYR A 12 12.00 -5.88 -11.39
CA TYR A 12 11.20 -5.62 -10.21
C TYR A 12 10.29 -4.41 -10.40
N SER A 13 10.81 -3.34 -11.00
CA SER A 13 10.07 -2.10 -11.22
C SER A 13 8.88 -2.29 -12.15
N MET A 14 8.99 -3.13 -13.16
CA MET A 14 7.88 -3.45 -14.08
C MET A 14 6.70 -4.05 -13.32
N ILE A 15 6.95 -5.00 -12.42
CA ILE A 15 5.90 -5.62 -11.60
C ILE A 15 5.30 -4.60 -10.62
N ILE A 16 6.14 -3.81 -9.95
CA ILE A 16 5.71 -2.80 -8.99
C ILE A 16 4.81 -1.75 -9.65
N VAL A 17 5.22 -1.26 -10.82
CA VAL A 17 4.45 -0.26 -11.59
C VAL A 17 3.11 -0.86 -12.02
N LEU A 18 3.10 -2.10 -12.50
CA LEU A 18 1.87 -2.79 -12.89
C LEU A 18 0.90 -2.90 -11.70
N VAL A 19 1.36 -3.44 -10.58
CA VAL A 19 0.53 -3.62 -9.36
C VAL A 19 0.03 -2.27 -8.85
N ARG A 20 0.90 -1.27 -8.79
CA ARG A 20 0.53 0.08 -8.36
C ARG A 20 -0.53 0.71 -9.27
N ASN A 21 -0.35 0.61 -10.59
CA ASN A 21 -1.30 1.16 -11.54
C ASN A 21 -2.67 0.46 -11.44
N CYS A 22 -2.71 -0.86 -11.26
CA CYS A 22 -3.96 -1.59 -11.01
C CYS A 22 -4.67 -1.08 -9.75
N LEU A 23 -3.94 -0.89 -8.64
CA LEU A 23 -4.51 -0.34 -7.42
C LEU A 23 -5.02 1.09 -7.62
N TYR A 24 -4.25 1.94 -8.30
CA TYR A 24 -4.64 3.32 -8.55
C TYR A 24 -5.87 3.43 -9.44
N MET A 25 -5.99 2.60 -10.48
CA MET A 25 -7.19 2.57 -11.32
C MET A 25 -8.47 2.30 -10.53
N ILE A 26 -8.42 1.43 -9.51
CA ILE A 26 -9.56 1.15 -8.63
C ILE A 26 -10.00 2.41 -7.88
N PHE A 27 -9.05 3.19 -7.38
CA PHE A 27 -9.34 4.38 -6.56
C PHE A 27 -9.59 5.63 -7.39
N ASP A 28 -8.93 5.80 -8.52
CA ASP A 28 -9.04 6.98 -9.39
C ASP A 28 -10.46 7.12 -9.98
N GLY A 29 -11.09 6.01 -10.32
CA GLY A 29 -12.48 6.00 -10.79
C GLY A 29 -13.49 6.52 -9.75
N ILE A 30 -13.13 6.57 -8.46
CA ILE A 30 -14.02 7.01 -7.38
C ILE A 30 -13.81 8.51 -7.05
N VAL A 31 -12.70 9.13 -7.47
CA VAL A 31 -12.37 10.53 -7.13
C VAL A 31 -13.48 11.53 -7.43
N PRO A 32 -14.13 11.51 -8.61
CA PRO A 32 -15.23 12.44 -8.89
C PRO A 32 -16.42 12.27 -7.93
N SER A 33 -16.74 11.03 -7.56
CA SER A 33 -17.80 10.71 -6.61
C SER A 33 -17.48 11.22 -5.21
N VAL A 34 -16.22 11.15 -4.79
CA VAL A 34 -15.74 11.71 -3.52
C VAL A 34 -15.83 13.24 -3.53
N GLY A 35 -15.48 13.89 -4.64
CA GLY A 35 -15.64 15.34 -4.79
C GLY A 35 -17.08 15.79 -4.60
N ASN A 36 -18.02 15.13 -5.27
CA ASN A 36 -19.46 15.36 -5.13
C ASN A 36 -19.95 15.13 -3.69
N LEU A 37 -19.48 14.04 -3.06
CA LEU A 37 -19.80 13.72 -1.67
C LEU A 37 -19.35 14.84 -0.73
N CYS A 38 -18.11 15.31 -0.88
CA CYS A 38 -17.55 16.38 -0.04
C CYS A 38 -18.28 17.73 -0.21
N ALA A 39 -18.88 17.98 -1.38
CA ALA A 39 -19.62 19.20 -1.66
C ALA A 39 -21.06 19.19 -1.14
N LEU A 40 -21.71 18.01 -1.12
CA LEU A 40 -23.15 17.90 -0.90
C LEU A 40 -23.56 17.29 0.45
N LYS A 41 -22.63 16.63 1.15
CA LYS A 41 -22.94 15.81 2.32
C LYS A 41 -22.26 16.31 3.59
N ASP A 42 -22.83 15.91 4.73
CA ASP A 42 -22.31 16.24 6.05
C ASP A 42 -20.95 15.55 6.30
N LYS A 43 -20.10 16.18 7.11
CA LYS A 43 -18.75 15.70 7.44
C LYS A 43 -18.74 14.28 8.01
N ASN A 44 -19.75 13.89 8.77
CA ASN A 44 -19.85 12.52 9.33
C ASN A 44 -20.09 11.48 8.23
N GLU A 45 -20.91 11.82 7.23
CA GLU A 45 -21.17 10.95 6.08
C GLU A 45 -19.90 10.84 5.20
N VAL A 46 -19.23 11.97 4.93
CA VAL A 46 -17.94 12.04 4.21
C VAL A 46 -16.89 11.21 4.92
N TYR A 47 -16.76 11.33 6.24
CA TYR A 47 -15.81 10.54 7.04
C TYR A 47 -16.16 9.05 7.05
N SER A 48 -17.44 8.68 7.07
CA SER A 48 -17.86 7.28 6.98
C SER A 48 -17.42 6.62 5.66
N VAL A 49 -17.52 7.37 4.55
CA VAL A 49 -17.05 6.91 3.24
C VAL A 49 -15.51 6.84 3.21
N PHE A 50 -14.82 7.82 3.79
CA PHE A 50 -13.36 7.78 3.93
C PHE A 50 -12.89 6.53 4.65
N LYS A 51 -13.51 6.17 5.78
CA LYS A 51 -13.17 4.96 6.54
C LYS A 51 -13.27 3.70 5.69
N LEU A 52 -14.32 3.60 4.89
CA LEU A 52 -14.53 2.45 4.01
C LEU A 52 -13.46 2.36 2.92
N ILE A 53 -13.17 3.49 2.24
CA ILE A 53 -12.15 3.57 1.20
C ILE A 53 -10.76 3.28 1.78
N SER A 54 -10.44 3.88 2.93
CA SER A 54 -9.17 3.66 3.64
C SER A 54 -8.99 2.21 4.07
N TYR A 55 -10.04 1.55 4.58
CA TYR A 55 -10.03 0.14 4.92
C TYR A 55 -9.73 -0.74 3.69
N GLY A 56 -10.44 -0.53 2.58
CA GLY A 56 -10.20 -1.25 1.33
C GLY A 56 -8.79 -1.02 0.78
N ASN A 57 -8.32 0.25 0.81
CA ASN A 57 -6.97 0.59 0.39
C ASN A 57 -5.89 -0.11 1.23
N MET A 58 -6.04 -0.10 2.55
CA MET A 58 -5.10 -0.77 3.46
C MET A 58 -5.10 -2.29 3.29
N TRP A 59 -6.27 -2.89 3.05
CA TRP A 59 -6.37 -4.32 2.75
C TRP A 59 -5.62 -4.67 1.46
N LEU A 60 -5.97 -4.02 0.35
CA LEU A 60 -5.36 -4.30 -0.95
C LEU A 60 -3.85 -4.01 -0.96
N THR A 61 -3.43 -2.87 -0.40
CA THR A 61 -2.02 -2.51 -0.31
C THR A 61 -1.22 -3.50 0.54
N GLY A 62 -1.77 -3.90 1.69
CA GLY A 62 -1.12 -4.87 2.57
C GLY A 62 -0.97 -6.23 1.90
N PHE A 63 -2.02 -6.73 1.25
CA PHE A 63 -1.99 -7.97 0.47
C PHE A 63 -0.92 -7.91 -0.64
N CYS A 64 -0.95 -6.87 -1.49
CA CYS A 64 0.02 -6.71 -2.58
C CYS A 64 1.46 -6.58 -2.06
N SER A 65 1.67 -5.88 -0.95
CA SER A 65 2.99 -5.73 -0.34
C SER A 65 3.54 -7.07 0.16
N LEU A 66 2.73 -7.89 0.84
CA LEU A 66 3.13 -9.21 1.28
C LEU A 66 3.33 -10.17 0.10
N ALA A 67 2.47 -10.09 -0.92
CA ALA A 67 2.63 -10.85 -2.14
C ALA A 67 3.98 -10.54 -2.80
N MET A 68 4.31 -9.26 -2.98
CA MET A 68 5.62 -8.87 -3.52
C MET A 68 6.78 -9.31 -2.62
N MET A 69 6.66 -9.16 -1.30
CA MET A 69 7.73 -9.54 -0.37
C MET A 69 8.08 -11.01 -0.42
N LEU A 70 7.09 -11.89 -0.57
CA LEU A 70 7.29 -13.34 -0.52
C LEU A 70 7.43 -13.98 -1.91
N LEU A 71 6.83 -13.38 -2.95
CA LEU A 71 6.81 -13.94 -4.29
C LEU A 71 7.90 -13.38 -5.22
N PHE A 72 8.48 -12.21 -4.95
CA PHE A 72 9.48 -11.64 -5.87
C PHE A 72 10.65 -12.60 -6.13
N GLN A 73 11.26 -13.15 -5.08
CA GLN A 73 12.39 -14.05 -5.24
C GLN A 73 12.03 -15.32 -6.03
N PRO A 74 11.01 -16.13 -5.63
CA PRO A 74 10.66 -17.32 -6.38
C PRO A 74 10.14 -17.00 -7.79
N PHE A 75 9.42 -15.89 -7.99
CA PHE A 75 8.93 -15.49 -9.30
C PHE A 75 10.07 -15.11 -10.26
N ILE A 76 10.99 -14.24 -9.83
CA ILE A 76 12.14 -13.83 -10.66
C ILE A 76 13.04 -15.03 -10.98
N THR A 77 13.25 -15.94 -10.02
CA THR A 77 14.01 -17.17 -10.27
C THR A 77 13.42 -18.01 -11.38
N VAL A 78 12.11 -18.19 -11.39
CA VAL A 78 11.41 -19.01 -12.41
C VAL A 78 11.31 -18.26 -13.75
N TRP A 79 11.06 -16.96 -13.73
CA TRP A 79 10.80 -16.17 -14.94
C TRP A 79 12.07 -15.72 -15.66
N ALA A 80 13.03 -15.14 -14.93
CA ALA A 80 14.21 -14.54 -15.51
C ALA A 80 15.50 -15.33 -15.22
N GLY A 81 15.51 -16.14 -14.16
CA GLY A 81 16.65 -16.91 -13.70
C GLY A 81 17.28 -16.37 -12.42
N PRO A 82 18.12 -17.20 -11.74
CA PRO A 82 18.72 -16.84 -10.46
C PRO A 82 19.72 -15.67 -10.54
N ASP A 83 20.32 -15.43 -11.69
CA ASP A 83 21.29 -14.35 -11.91
C ASP A 83 20.63 -12.95 -11.87
N TYR A 84 19.31 -12.89 -11.98
CA TYR A 84 18.53 -11.63 -11.94
C TYR A 84 17.99 -11.29 -10.56
N LEU A 85 18.38 -12.03 -9.52
CA LEU A 85 17.93 -11.79 -8.17
C LEU A 85 18.62 -10.56 -7.54
N MET A 86 17.84 -9.72 -6.91
CA MET A 86 18.33 -8.64 -6.04
C MET A 86 18.45 -9.12 -4.58
N GLY A 87 19.33 -8.49 -3.80
CA GLY A 87 19.44 -8.77 -2.36
C GLY A 87 18.11 -8.58 -1.62
N LYS A 88 17.91 -9.36 -0.56
CA LYS A 88 16.68 -9.30 0.25
C LYS A 88 16.42 -7.93 0.86
N GLU A 89 17.47 -7.21 1.22
CA GLU A 89 17.41 -5.84 1.76
C GLU A 89 16.87 -4.85 0.72
N VAL A 90 17.22 -5.04 -0.56
CA VAL A 90 16.70 -4.20 -1.66
C VAL A 90 15.21 -4.47 -1.85
N VAL A 91 14.81 -5.75 -1.88
CA VAL A 91 13.41 -6.15 -2.00
C VAL A 91 12.60 -5.59 -0.82
N LEU A 92 13.11 -5.70 0.41
CA LEU A 92 12.46 -5.13 1.59
C LEU A 92 12.29 -3.61 1.47
N ALA A 93 13.34 -2.88 1.09
CA ALA A 93 13.28 -1.42 0.93
C ALA A 93 12.27 -1.00 -0.15
N ILE A 94 12.21 -1.72 -1.26
CA ILE A 94 11.23 -1.52 -2.33
C ILE A 94 9.80 -1.72 -1.81
N VAL A 95 9.54 -2.84 -1.14
CA VAL A 95 8.20 -3.19 -0.65
C VAL A 95 7.74 -2.22 0.44
N VAL A 96 8.63 -1.83 1.35
CA VAL A 96 8.31 -0.82 2.38
C VAL A 96 7.97 0.53 1.75
N SER A 97 8.76 0.97 0.76
CA SER A 97 8.47 2.21 0.01
C SER A 97 7.12 2.13 -0.71
N PHE A 98 6.84 1.01 -1.36
CA PHE A 98 5.54 0.76 -2.02
C PHE A 98 4.39 0.80 -1.01
N TYR A 99 4.53 0.11 0.14
CA TYR A 99 3.50 0.06 1.17
C TYR A 99 3.15 1.45 1.70
N ILE A 100 4.15 2.26 2.05
CA ILE A 100 3.94 3.63 2.55
C ILE A 100 3.26 4.48 1.48
N GLN A 101 3.77 4.45 0.24
CA GLN A 101 3.27 5.26 -0.86
C GLN A 101 1.81 4.92 -1.21
N THR A 102 1.51 3.64 -1.36
CA THR A 102 0.19 3.21 -1.80
C THR A 102 -0.87 3.37 -0.71
N ASN A 103 -0.50 3.25 0.58
CA ASN A 103 -1.43 3.53 1.67
C ASN A 103 -1.86 5.00 1.76
N MET A 104 -1.03 5.94 1.29
CA MET A 104 -1.41 7.36 1.24
C MET A 104 -2.51 7.64 0.20
N ARG A 105 -2.84 6.70 -0.69
CA ARG A 105 -3.78 6.93 -1.79
C ARG A 105 -5.17 7.37 -1.34
N ALA A 106 -5.70 6.80 -0.26
CA ALA A 106 -7.00 7.19 0.30
C ALA A 106 -7.00 8.67 0.76
N ILE A 107 -5.94 9.11 1.42
CA ILE A 107 -5.77 10.52 1.84
C ILE A 107 -5.63 11.44 0.62
N ASP A 108 -4.78 11.06 -0.33
CA ASP A 108 -4.53 11.84 -1.56
C ASP A 108 -5.80 12.00 -2.41
N MET A 109 -6.65 10.98 -2.44
CA MET A 109 -7.95 11.03 -3.13
C MET A 109 -8.84 12.15 -2.56
N PHE A 110 -9.00 12.23 -1.24
CA PHE A 110 -9.82 13.28 -0.61
C PHE A 110 -9.17 14.66 -0.75
N ARG A 111 -7.85 14.74 -0.62
CA ARG A 111 -7.08 15.96 -0.87
C ARG A 111 -7.28 16.48 -2.30
N SER A 112 -7.18 15.59 -3.27
CA SER A 112 -7.34 15.91 -4.70
C SER A 112 -8.78 16.30 -5.02
N ALA A 113 -9.76 15.55 -4.53
CA ALA A 113 -11.18 15.80 -4.76
C ALA A 113 -11.66 17.16 -4.20
N THR A 114 -10.98 17.68 -3.16
CA THR A 114 -11.34 18.96 -2.51
C THR A 114 -10.40 20.12 -2.88
N GLY A 115 -9.43 19.89 -3.77
CA GLY A 115 -8.53 20.95 -4.25
C GLY A 115 -7.55 21.50 -3.20
N LEU A 116 -7.21 20.72 -2.16
CA LEU A 116 -6.34 21.18 -1.07
C LEU A 116 -4.86 21.31 -1.43
N PHE A 117 -4.51 21.33 -2.72
CA PHE A 117 -3.12 21.42 -3.20
C PHE A 117 -2.39 22.69 -2.79
N TYR A 118 -3.10 23.80 -2.64
CA TYR A 118 -2.50 25.06 -2.23
C TYR A 118 -1.89 24.99 -0.82
N ASN A 119 -2.49 24.22 0.06
CA ASN A 119 -2.09 24.15 1.47
C ASN A 119 -0.79 23.36 1.69
N ASP A 120 -0.46 22.43 0.81
CA ASP A 120 0.73 21.57 0.91
C ASP A 120 1.69 21.72 -0.29
N ARG A 121 1.58 22.80 -1.06
CA ARG A 121 2.36 23.03 -2.29
C ARG A 121 3.87 22.92 -2.14
N TYR A 122 4.41 23.18 -0.96
CA TYR A 122 5.85 23.09 -0.68
C TYR A 122 6.29 21.70 -0.21
N VAL A 123 5.35 20.84 0.19
CA VAL A 123 5.65 19.49 0.71
C VAL A 123 6.32 18.60 -0.35
N PRO A 124 5.87 18.56 -1.62
CA PRO A 124 6.55 17.79 -2.65
C PRO A 124 7.99 18.27 -2.93
N ILE A 125 8.25 19.59 -2.81
CA ILE A 125 9.59 20.15 -2.96
C ILE A 125 10.50 19.68 -1.83
N ALA A 126 10.04 19.78 -0.59
CA ALA A 126 10.77 19.29 0.57
C ALA A 126 11.03 17.77 0.47
N GLN A 127 10.01 16.99 0.05
CA GLN A 127 10.15 15.57 -0.19
C GLN A 127 11.23 15.26 -1.23
N CYS A 128 11.26 15.98 -2.34
CA CYS A 128 12.25 15.80 -3.40
C CYS A 128 13.67 16.06 -2.87
N ILE A 129 13.88 17.17 -2.17
CA ILE A 129 15.19 17.51 -1.59
C ILE A 129 15.65 16.45 -0.61
N ILE A 130 14.79 16.06 0.34
CA ILE A 130 15.11 15.02 1.34
C ILE A 130 15.40 13.70 0.66
N ASN A 131 14.61 13.31 -0.34
CA ASN A 131 14.82 12.08 -1.10
C ASN A 131 16.23 12.04 -1.73
N VAL A 132 16.61 13.10 -2.44
CA VAL A 132 17.93 13.18 -3.08
C VAL A 132 19.05 13.08 -2.05
N VAL A 133 18.98 13.90 -0.97
CA VAL A 133 20.01 13.94 0.06
C VAL A 133 20.16 12.57 0.75
N VAL A 134 19.04 11.99 1.21
CA VAL A 134 19.04 10.70 1.91
C VAL A 134 19.49 9.57 0.97
N SER A 135 19.01 9.57 -0.28
CA SER A 135 19.42 8.56 -1.26
C SER A 135 20.94 8.60 -1.51
N ILE A 136 21.55 9.78 -1.66
CA ILE A 136 23.00 9.93 -1.86
C ILE A 136 23.78 9.43 -0.64
N LEU A 137 23.29 9.71 0.57
CA LEU A 137 23.95 9.24 1.80
C LEU A 137 23.88 7.72 1.94
N PHE A 138 22.72 7.12 1.65
CA PHE A 138 22.52 5.68 1.83
C PHE A 138 23.06 4.83 0.68
N ILE A 139 23.11 5.35 -0.56
CA ILE A 139 23.63 4.60 -1.71
C ILE A 139 25.09 4.21 -1.51
N LYS A 140 25.87 5.05 -0.81
CA LYS A 140 27.28 4.78 -0.48
C LYS A 140 27.44 3.64 0.54
N ARG A 141 26.43 3.38 1.39
CA ARG A 141 26.47 2.37 2.46
C ARG A 141 25.79 1.05 2.09
N ILE A 142 24.63 1.12 1.45
CA ILE A 142 23.77 -0.04 1.18
C ILE A 142 23.39 -0.17 -0.31
N GLY A 143 24.14 0.50 -1.20
CA GLY A 143 23.95 0.38 -2.64
C GLY A 143 22.55 0.79 -3.10
N VAL A 144 21.96 -0.01 -4.02
CA VAL A 144 20.65 0.28 -4.64
C VAL A 144 19.53 0.40 -3.61
N ALA A 145 19.58 -0.37 -2.52
CA ALA A 145 18.58 -0.26 -1.44
C ALA A 145 18.48 1.16 -0.89
N GLY A 146 19.59 1.92 -0.90
CA GLY A 146 19.64 3.30 -0.41
C GLY A 146 18.70 4.26 -1.14
N ILE A 147 18.42 4.03 -2.41
CA ILE A 147 17.48 4.84 -3.20
C ILE A 147 16.05 4.67 -2.65
N PHE A 148 15.66 3.45 -2.36
CA PHE A 148 14.31 3.14 -1.84
C PHE A 148 14.15 3.55 -0.39
N VAL A 149 15.20 3.37 0.41
CA VAL A 149 15.23 3.89 1.79
C VAL A 149 15.11 5.41 1.76
N GLY A 150 15.80 6.11 0.85
CA GLY A 150 15.67 7.54 0.66
C GLY A 150 14.25 7.98 0.34
N THR A 151 13.58 7.25 -0.55
CA THR A 151 12.18 7.49 -0.89
C THR A 151 11.25 7.29 0.31
N ALA A 152 11.39 6.17 1.03
CA ALA A 152 10.58 5.89 2.22
C ALA A 152 10.79 6.94 3.32
N VAL A 153 12.05 7.29 3.60
CA VAL A 153 12.40 8.30 4.63
C VAL A 153 11.85 9.68 4.23
N ALA A 154 12.03 10.10 2.98
CA ALA A 154 11.50 11.37 2.50
C ALA A 154 9.98 11.45 2.66
N MET A 155 9.26 10.38 2.32
CA MET A 155 7.81 10.32 2.53
C MET A 155 7.44 10.36 4.01
N LEU A 156 8.11 9.59 4.85
CA LEU A 156 7.85 9.54 6.29
C LEU A 156 8.15 10.87 6.99
N LEU A 157 9.08 11.66 6.49
CA LEU A 157 9.39 12.98 7.06
C LEU A 157 8.50 14.11 6.55
N THR A 158 7.77 13.90 5.45
CA THR A 158 6.99 14.96 4.78
C THR A 158 5.52 14.60 4.61
N VAL A 159 5.18 13.98 3.51
CA VAL A 159 3.81 13.69 3.05
C VAL A 159 3.02 12.90 4.07
N PHE A 160 3.65 11.92 4.71
CA PHE A 160 3.03 11.00 5.64
C PHE A 160 2.33 11.68 6.82
N TRP A 161 2.87 12.80 7.30
CA TRP A 161 2.27 13.58 8.39
C TRP A 161 1.38 14.69 7.88
N VAL A 162 1.88 15.47 6.90
CA VAL A 162 1.25 16.71 6.48
C VAL A 162 -0.09 16.47 5.79
N GLN A 163 -0.16 15.52 4.87
CA GLN A 163 -1.41 15.29 4.12
C GLN A 163 -2.55 14.76 4.99
N PRO A 164 -2.37 13.74 5.87
CA PRO A 164 -3.43 13.32 6.78
C PRO A 164 -3.87 14.43 7.74
N MET A 165 -2.91 15.21 8.29
CA MET A 165 -3.25 16.37 9.15
C MET A 165 -4.12 17.38 8.41
N LEU A 166 -3.78 17.68 7.15
CA LEU A 166 -4.52 18.63 6.33
C LEU A 166 -5.95 18.15 6.06
N VAL A 167 -6.10 16.90 5.61
CA VAL A 167 -7.40 16.28 5.30
C VAL A 167 -8.26 16.19 6.55
N PHE A 168 -7.72 15.70 7.66
CA PHE A 168 -8.46 15.56 8.91
C PHE A 168 -8.88 16.90 9.49
N LYS A 169 -8.03 17.92 9.44
CA LYS A 169 -8.33 19.27 9.93
C LYS A 169 -9.33 20.01 9.04
N LYS A 170 -9.17 19.95 7.72
CA LYS A 170 -9.93 20.79 6.79
C LYS A 170 -11.25 20.15 6.33
N ILE A 171 -11.26 18.85 6.10
CA ILE A 171 -12.43 18.13 5.56
C ILE A 171 -13.26 17.55 6.70
N PHE A 172 -12.68 16.70 7.55
CA PHE A 172 -13.43 15.97 8.57
C PHE A 172 -13.62 16.76 9.86
N GLN A 173 -12.71 17.70 10.17
CA GLN A 173 -12.63 18.41 11.45
C GLN A 173 -12.51 17.47 12.65
N LEU A 174 -11.75 16.41 12.48
CA LEU A 174 -11.46 15.38 13.47
C LEU A 174 -9.96 15.38 13.81
N PRO A 175 -9.57 14.86 15.00
CA PRO A 175 -8.16 14.70 15.34
C PRO A 175 -7.50 13.63 14.46
N VAL A 176 -6.38 13.98 13.84
CA VAL A 176 -5.62 13.08 12.95
C VAL A 176 -5.09 11.83 13.66
N ARG A 177 -5.03 11.84 14.99
CA ARG A 177 -4.60 10.69 15.81
C ARG A 177 -5.43 9.44 15.50
N ILE A 178 -6.72 9.60 15.18
CA ILE A 178 -7.60 8.49 14.81
C ILE A 178 -7.05 7.75 13.57
N TYR A 179 -6.60 8.50 12.56
CA TYR A 179 -6.01 7.93 11.35
C TYR A 179 -4.74 7.13 11.67
N PHE A 180 -3.80 7.73 12.39
CA PHE A 180 -2.53 7.07 12.69
C PHE A 180 -2.71 5.84 13.59
N THR A 181 -3.65 5.87 14.53
CA THR A 181 -3.96 4.68 15.35
C THR A 181 -4.45 3.53 14.48
N GLN A 182 -5.34 3.78 13.53
CA GLN A 182 -5.82 2.76 12.58
C GLN A 182 -4.70 2.30 11.64
N TYR A 183 -3.93 3.24 11.10
CA TYR A 183 -2.81 2.94 10.21
C TYR A 183 -1.81 1.98 10.87
N PHE A 184 -1.34 2.30 12.07
CA PHE A 184 -0.39 1.46 12.78
C PHE A 184 -0.98 0.13 13.23
N ALA A 185 -2.26 0.10 13.64
CA ALA A 185 -2.93 -1.14 13.99
C ALA A 185 -3.03 -2.10 12.77
N TYR A 186 -3.46 -1.62 11.62
CA TYR A 186 -3.53 -2.44 10.40
C TYR A 186 -2.14 -2.83 9.90
N THR A 187 -1.16 -1.93 9.99
CA THR A 187 0.24 -2.27 9.66
C THR A 187 0.77 -3.40 10.55
N ALA A 188 0.49 -3.37 11.85
CA ALA A 188 0.89 -4.42 12.78
C ALA A 188 0.23 -5.77 12.42
N ILE A 189 -1.05 -5.77 12.04
CA ILE A 189 -1.76 -6.98 11.57
C ILE A 189 -1.07 -7.55 10.32
N TRP A 190 -0.73 -6.70 9.35
CA TRP A 190 -0.05 -7.13 8.12
C TRP A 190 1.36 -7.65 8.38
N VAL A 191 2.11 -7.03 9.27
CA VAL A 191 3.44 -7.52 9.68
C VAL A 191 3.32 -8.89 10.35
N ALA A 192 2.38 -9.06 11.28
CA ALA A 192 2.13 -10.35 11.93
C ALA A 192 1.70 -11.43 10.93
N ALA A 193 0.80 -11.10 10.00
CA ALA A 193 0.37 -11.98 8.92
C ALA A 193 1.54 -12.38 8.01
N GLY A 194 2.45 -11.43 7.71
CA GLY A 194 3.65 -11.68 6.91
C GLY A 194 4.63 -12.63 7.59
N ILE A 195 4.87 -12.44 8.90
CA ILE A 195 5.71 -13.34 9.69
C ILE A 195 5.11 -14.75 9.70
N LEU A 196 3.79 -14.88 9.97
CA LEU A 196 3.10 -16.15 9.97
C LEU A 196 3.19 -16.85 8.60
N THR A 197 2.89 -16.13 7.53
CA THR A 197 2.95 -16.68 6.17
C THR A 197 4.37 -17.12 5.81
N SER A 198 5.37 -16.30 6.13
CA SER A 198 6.79 -16.64 5.91
C SER A 198 7.21 -17.89 6.69
N SER A 199 6.71 -18.06 7.91
CA SER A 199 6.98 -19.26 8.73
C SER A 199 6.36 -20.50 8.10
N VAL A 200 5.11 -20.43 7.64
CA VAL A 200 4.42 -21.56 7.00
C VAL A 200 5.05 -21.94 5.67
N THR A 201 5.43 -20.97 4.84
CA THR A 201 6.07 -21.25 3.54
C THR A 201 7.42 -21.94 3.68
N ARG A 202 8.14 -21.72 4.78
CA ARG A 202 9.44 -22.36 5.07
C ARG A 202 9.31 -23.81 5.56
N LEU A 203 8.14 -24.24 6.03
CA LEU A 203 7.92 -25.63 6.51
C LEU A 203 7.99 -26.64 5.38
N ILE A 204 7.60 -26.23 4.17
CA ILE A 204 7.63 -27.09 2.98
C ILE A 204 8.59 -26.45 1.99
N GLN A 205 9.75 -27.06 1.82
CA GLN A 205 10.77 -26.62 0.87
C GLN A 205 10.47 -27.33 -0.47
N LEU A 206 10.04 -26.54 -1.44
CA LEU A 206 9.79 -26.95 -2.81
C LEU A 206 10.72 -26.18 -3.74
N ASP A 207 11.01 -26.75 -4.91
CA ASP A 207 11.87 -26.13 -5.89
C ASP A 207 11.09 -25.60 -7.09
N GLY A 208 11.65 -24.59 -7.75
CA GLY A 208 11.15 -24.05 -9.01
C GLY A 208 9.70 -23.58 -8.96
N ILE A 209 8.91 -24.00 -9.95
CA ILE A 209 7.53 -23.58 -10.12
C ILE A 209 6.59 -24.07 -8.99
N LEU A 210 6.90 -25.23 -8.39
CA LEU A 210 6.11 -25.76 -7.28
C LEU A 210 6.21 -24.86 -6.04
N ASN A 211 7.40 -24.34 -5.76
CA ASN A 211 7.61 -23.37 -4.68
C ASN A 211 6.83 -22.07 -4.95
N LEU A 212 6.81 -21.60 -6.20
CA LEU A 212 6.05 -20.41 -6.56
C LEU A 212 4.54 -20.60 -6.34
N ILE A 213 3.99 -21.76 -6.77
CA ILE A 213 2.58 -22.09 -6.58
C ILE A 213 2.24 -22.22 -5.09
N TRP A 214 3.06 -22.95 -4.32
CA TRP A 214 2.86 -23.12 -2.88
C TRP A 214 2.89 -21.78 -2.12
N THR A 215 3.92 -20.98 -2.38
CA THR A 215 4.04 -19.64 -1.76
C THR A 215 2.89 -18.74 -2.17
N GLY A 216 2.48 -18.78 -3.44
CA GLY A 216 1.31 -18.06 -3.95
C GLY A 216 0.01 -18.44 -3.26
N ALA A 217 -0.24 -19.73 -3.05
CA ALA A 217 -1.40 -20.22 -2.31
C ALA A 217 -1.38 -19.75 -0.85
N CYS A 218 -0.24 -19.89 -0.16
CA CYS A 218 -0.07 -19.43 1.22
C CYS A 218 -0.28 -17.91 1.35
N VAL A 219 0.30 -17.11 0.46
CA VAL A 219 0.16 -15.64 0.42
C VAL A 219 -1.27 -15.22 0.14
N THR A 220 -2.00 -15.97 -0.66
CA THR A 220 -3.40 -15.64 -0.96
C THR A 220 -4.31 -15.97 0.21
N VAL A 221 -4.11 -17.07 0.91
CA VAL A 221 -5.03 -17.55 1.94
C VAL A 221 -4.70 -16.97 3.32
N ILE A 222 -3.46 -17.13 3.79
CA ILE A 222 -3.10 -16.87 5.19
C ILE A 222 -3.24 -15.38 5.56
N PRO A 223 -2.63 -14.41 4.84
CA PRO A 223 -2.72 -13.01 5.23
C PRO A 223 -4.14 -12.46 5.14
N ASN A 224 -4.91 -12.88 4.14
CA ASN A 224 -6.30 -12.45 4.01
C ASN A 224 -7.17 -13.02 5.13
N ALA A 225 -6.98 -14.30 5.51
CA ALA A 225 -7.67 -14.89 6.65
C ALA A 225 -7.33 -14.16 7.97
N VAL A 226 -6.04 -13.91 8.22
CA VAL A 226 -5.58 -13.17 9.41
C VAL A 226 -6.18 -11.77 9.45
N PHE A 227 -6.13 -11.03 8.34
CA PHE A 227 -6.67 -9.67 8.27
C PHE A 227 -8.17 -9.65 8.48
N LEU A 228 -8.92 -10.54 7.83
CA LEU A 228 -10.37 -10.64 8.00
C LEU A 228 -10.76 -11.02 9.43
N LEU A 229 -10.09 -11.99 10.03
CA LEU A 229 -10.34 -12.41 11.43
C LEU A 229 -10.03 -11.28 12.41
N ALA A 230 -8.93 -10.57 12.22
CA ALA A 230 -8.55 -9.46 13.08
C ALA A 230 -9.51 -8.26 12.96
N THR A 231 -10.08 -8.04 11.77
CA THR A 231 -10.94 -6.87 11.49
C THR A 231 -12.44 -7.17 11.50
N CYS A 232 -12.88 -8.43 11.61
CA CYS A 232 -14.30 -8.84 11.52
C CYS A 232 -15.24 -8.13 12.52
N ARG A 233 -14.72 -7.66 13.64
CA ARG A 233 -15.48 -6.92 14.67
C ARG A 233 -15.50 -5.41 14.47
N THR A 234 -14.69 -4.88 13.56
CA THR A 234 -14.58 -3.44 13.31
C THR A 234 -15.82 -2.89 12.59
N THR A 235 -16.09 -1.62 12.81
CA THR A 235 -17.21 -0.90 12.15
C THR A 235 -17.00 -0.79 10.65
N GLU A 236 -15.74 -0.68 10.22
CA GLU A 236 -15.31 -0.58 8.82
C GLU A 236 -15.64 -1.87 8.06
N PHE A 237 -15.30 -3.02 8.63
CA PHE A 237 -15.63 -4.34 8.06
C PHE A 237 -17.14 -4.53 7.92
N LYS A 238 -17.91 -4.24 8.99
CA LYS A 238 -19.38 -4.36 8.96
C LYS A 238 -20.00 -3.45 7.90
N SER A 239 -19.52 -2.22 7.77
CA SER A 239 -19.98 -1.26 6.76
C SER A 239 -19.64 -1.72 5.34
N ALA A 240 -18.42 -2.27 5.13
CA ALA A 240 -18.00 -2.85 3.86
C ALA A 240 -18.90 -4.02 3.47
N MET A 241 -19.13 -4.94 4.39
CA MET A 241 -19.98 -6.12 4.16
C MET A 241 -21.43 -5.76 3.85
N MET A 242 -22.00 -4.77 4.55
CA MET A 242 -23.36 -4.28 4.25
C MET A 242 -23.48 -3.71 2.85
N LYS A 243 -22.49 -2.92 2.39
CA LYS A 243 -22.50 -2.35 1.03
C LYS A 243 -22.36 -3.45 -0.02
N VAL A 244 -21.46 -4.41 0.18
CA VAL A 244 -21.31 -5.56 -0.75
C VAL A 244 -22.60 -6.36 -0.85
N ARG A 245 -23.22 -6.71 0.28
CA ARG A 245 -24.52 -7.41 0.30
C ARG A 245 -25.63 -6.62 -0.43
N GLY A 246 -25.67 -5.30 -0.24
CA GLY A 246 -26.62 -4.41 -0.92
C GLY A 246 -26.43 -4.39 -2.44
N MET A 247 -25.19 -4.44 -2.93
CA MET A 247 -24.89 -4.49 -4.37
C MET A 247 -25.31 -5.85 -4.99
N VAL A 248 -25.02 -6.95 -4.30
CA VAL A 248 -25.42 -8.30 -4.75
C VAL A 248 -26.95 -8.40 -4.84
N LYS A 249 -27.68 -7.98 -3.79
CA LYS A 249 -29.14 -8.03 -3.76
C LYS A 249 -29.81 -7.17 -4.84
N LYS A 250 -29.15 -6.06 -5.24
CA LYS A 250 -29.65 -5.17 -6.30
C LYS A 250 -29.42 -5.76 -7.71
N LYS A 251 -28.47 -6.70 -7.85
CA LYS A 251 -28.20 -7.39 -9.10
C LYS A 251 -29.22 -8.52 -9.33
N ASP A 252 -29.61 -9.23 -8.26
CA ASP A 252 -30.60 -10.31 -8.30
C ASP A 252 -32.04 -9.80 -8.57
N THR A 253 -32.31 -8.52 -8.32
CA THR A 253 -33.62 -7.89 -8.59
C THR A 253 -33.71 -7.26 -9.98
N LYS A 254 -32.64 -7.27 -10.79
CA LYS A 254 -32.60 -6.72 -12.15
C LYS A 254 -32.37 -7.78 -13.24
N GLY A 255 -32.19 -9.01 -12.90
CA GLY A 255 -32.16 -10.19 -13.78
C GLY A 255 -33.47 -10.94 -13.69
#